data_b6a02d24a253ecceca6b50dc434d71a9
#
_entry.id   b6a02d24a253ecceca6b50dc434d71a9
#
_cell.length_a   1.000
_cell.length_b   1.000
_cell.length_c   1.000
_cell.angle_alpha   90.00
_cell.angle_beta   90.00
_cell.angle_gamma   90.00
#
_symmetry.space_group_name_H-M   'P 1'
#
loop_
_entity.id
_entity.type
_entity.pdbx_description
1 polymer ?
#
loop_
_entity_poly.entity_id
_entity_poly.type
_entity_poly.pdbx_seq_one_letter_code
_entity_poly.pdbx_strand_id
1 'polypeptide(L)'
;FDLGRGSAVKVARQLNAPHETKKIVYCVRLEGADPVKVFSSGPTQEVVSKGDGVAEITVHAVRPGEERRSPDGQSDAPAEADLAPNNLIQSDDPTVVAMARQAAGEVNDPWQVAVALEQLVNQRMTTEGISAVFATAAEVARSLTGDCTEHAVLLAALARAREIPARVAIGLVYYRGEFLYHMWTEVFIGDLWVPLDATLGRGGIGAAHLKITGSNLEGAAPQAAFLPVTEVIGQLEIEILDVE
;
A
#
# COMPACT_ATOMS: atom_id res chain seq x y z
N PHE A 1 10.94 12.57 -3.79
CA PHE A 1 9.71 13.39 -3.85
C PHE A 1 9.11 13.38 -2.45
N ASP A 2 9.44 14.38 -1.65
CA ASP A 2 8.92 14.48 -0.28
C ASP A 2 7.45 14.97 -0.34
N LEU A 3 6.52 14.03 -0.48
CA LEU A 3 5.08 14.29 -0.30
C LEU A 3 4.72 14.44 1.19
N GLY A 4 5.74 14.43 2.09
CA GLY A 4 5.54 14.25 3.50
C GLY A 4 4.77 15.37 4.19
N ARG A 5 5.45 16.33 4.80
CA ARG A 5 4.81 17.21 5.80
C ARG A 5 4.05 18.41 5.23
N GLY A 6 4.33 18.82 4.00
CA GLY A 6 3.69 20.00 3.38
C GLY A 6 2.28 19.74 2.84
N SER A 7 1.88 18.47 2.69
CA SER A 7 0.61 18.04 2.11
C SER A 7 -0.21 17.13 3.05
N ALA A 8 0.13 17.09 4.33
CA ALA A 8 -0.58 16.31 5.33
C ALA A 8 -2.03 16.79 5.53
N VAL A 9 -2.97 15.84 5.63
CA VAL A 9 -4.39 16.14 5.90
C VAL A 9 -4.65 15.95 7.40
N LYS A 10 -4.87 17.06 8.11
CA LYS A 10 -5.14 17.04 9.55
C LYS A 10 -6.53 16.52 9.85
N VAL A 11 -6.66 15.73 10.92
CA VAL A 11 -7.95 15.24 11.40
C VAL A 11 -8.17 15.58 12.87
N ALA A 12 -9.40 15.90 13.24
CA ALA A 12 -9.75 16.28 14.61
C ALA A 12 -9.72 15.09 15.57
N ARG A 13 -10.18 13.93 15.11
CA ARG A 13 -10.25 12.70 15.92
C ARG A 13 -8.90 11.99 15.96
N GLN A 14 -8.39 11.75 17.17
CA GLN A 14 -7.17 10.98 17.37
C GLN A 14 -7.46 9.47 17.42
N LEU A 15 -6.61 8.67 16.77
CA LEU A 15 -6.62 7.20 16.86
C LEU A 15 -5.48 6.75 17.79
N ASN A 16 -5.81 5.99 18.84
CA ASN A 16 -4.81 5.51 19.81
C ASN A 16 -3.98 4.34 19.26
N ALA A 17 -4.61 3.42 18.53
CA ALA A 17 -3.95 2.25 17.94
C ALA A 17 -4.38 2.07 16.47
N PRO A 18 -3.99 3.00 15.55
CA PRO A 18 -4.52 3.05 14.18
C PRO A 18 -4.30 1.76 13.40
N HIS A 19 -3.19 1.07 13.66
CA HIS A 19 -2.83 -0.14 12.93
C HIS A 19 -3.43 -1.43 13.52
N GLU A 20 -4.21 -1.34 14.62
CA GLU A 20 -4.92 -2.45 15.27
C GLU A 20 -6.44 -2.39 14.98
N THR A 21 -6.89 -1.34 14.30
CA THR A 21 -8.29 -1.15 13.93
C THR A 21 -8.74 -2.20 12.91
N LYS A 22 -9.94 -2.72 13.08
CA LYS A 22 -10.55 -3.69 12.16
C LYS A 22 -11.33 -3.02 11.05
N LYS A 23 -11.98 -1.91 11.39
CA LYS A 23 -12.80 -1.13 10.47
C LYS A 23 -12.76 0.33 10.88
N ILE A 24 -12.68 1.21 9.88
CA ILE A 24 -12.89 2.66 10.08
C ILE A 24 -13.81 3.18 8.98
N VAL A 25 -14.73 4.06 9.37
CA VAL A 25 -15.59 4.80 8.44
C VAL A 25 -15.12 6.25 8.40
N TYR A 26 -14.86 6.73 7.21
CA TYR A 26 -14.41 8.09 6.93
C TYR A 26 -15.45 8.86 6.14
N CYS A 27 -15.58 10.16 6.41
CA CYS A 27 -16.14 11.12 5.48
C CYS A 27 -14.99 11.83 4.79
N VAL A 28 -14.92 11.72 3.47
CA VAL A 28 -13.90 12.37 2.65
C VAL A 28 -14.56 13.40 1.76
N ARG A 29 -14.05 14.63 1.81
CA ARG A 29 -14.43 15.72 0.91
C ARG A 29 -13.26 16.07 0.01
N LEU A 30 -13.53 16.26 -1.26
CA LEU A 30 -12.53 16.64 -2.26
C LEU A 30 -13.04 17.90 -3.00
N GLU A 31 -12.26 18.95 -2.94
CA GLU A 31 -12.60 20.19 -3.64
C GLU A 31 -12.36 20.02 -5.16
N GLY A 32 -13.37 20.33 -5.96
CA GLY A 32 -13.26 20.35 -7.41
C GLY A 32 -13.27 18.99 -8.11
N ALA A 33 -13.35 17.87 -7.37
CA ALA A 33 -13.40 16.53 -7.95
C ALA A 33 -14.37 15.61 -7.16
N ASP A 34 -14.63 14.43 -7.72
CA ASP A 34 -15.49 13.41 -7.12
C ASP A 34 -14.62 12.34 -6.43
N PRO A 35 -14.69 12.18 -5.09
CA PRO A 35 -13.91 11.17 -4.38
C PRO A 35 -14.10 9.74 -4.88
N VAL A 36 -15.28 9.40 -5.43
CA VAL A 36 -15.56 8.06 -5.98
C VAL A 36 -14.69 7.74 -7.21
N LYS A 37 -14.22 8.77 -7.91
CA LYS A 37 -13.31 8.60 -9.06
C LYS A 37 -11.85 8.56 -8.67
N VAL A 38 -11.53 8.99 -7.46
CA VAL A 38 -10.17 9.08 -6.92
C VAL A 38 -9.82 7.88 -6.07
N PHE A 39 -10.70 7.52 -5.14
CA PHE A 39 -10.44 6.41 -4.22
C PHE A 39 -10.94 5.10 -4.80
N SER A 40 -10.08 4.09 -4.85
CA SER A 40 -10.44 2.76 -5.34
C SER A 40 -11.42 2.06 -4.41
N SER A 41 -12.49 1.48 -4.95
CA SER A 41 -13.29 0.48 -4.23
C SER A 41 -12.75 -0.93 -4.46
N GLY A 42 -12.92 -1.80 -3.47
CA GLY A 42 -12.48 -3.20 -3.54
C GLY A 42 -12.72 -3.93 -2.21
N PRO A 43 -12.17 -5.13 -2.02
CA PRO A 43 -12.38 -5.93 -0.81
C PRO A 43 -11.92 -5.25 0.50
N THR A 44 -10.91 -4.38 0.42
CA THR A 44 -10.37 -3.66 1.59
C THR A 44 -11.03 -2.32 1.84
N GLN A 45 -11.70 -1.75 0.83
CA GLN A 45 -12.22 -0.39 0.89
C GLN A 45 -13.49 -0.25 0.05
N GLU A 46 -14.56 0.26 0.64
CA GLU A 46 -15.81 0.62 -0.04
C GLU A 46 -15.95 2.13 -0.09
N VAL A 47 -16.26 2.68 -1.26
CA VAL A 47 -16.42 4.12 -1.49
C VAL A 47 -17.85 4.41 -1.97
N VAL A 48 -18.62 5.15 -1.18
CA VAL A 48 -20.02 5.48 -1.44
C VAL A 48 -20.19 6.98 -1.58
N SER A 49 -20.65 7.45 -2.74
CA SER A 49 -20.92 8.87 -2.96
C SER A 49 -22.04 9.37 -2.04
N LYS A 50 -21.83 10.56 -1.48
CA LYS A 50 -22.86 11.32 -0.73
C LYS A 50 -23.28 12.61 -1.46
N GLY A 51 -22.78 12.80 -2.70
CA GLY A 51 -23.00 14.00 -3.51
C GLY A 51 -22.05 15.15 -3.17
N ASP A 52 -22.03 16.16 -4.02
CA ASP A 52 -21.30 17.42 -3.80
C ASP A 52 -19.81 17.29 -3.40
N GLY A 53 -19.10 16.38 -4.05
CA GLY A 53 -17.67 16.16 -3.76
C GLY A 53 -17.41 15.46 -2.42
N VAL A 54 -18.41 14.76 -1.88
CA VAL A 54 -18.30 14.02 -0.61
C VAL A 54 -18.51 12.53 -0.83
N ALA A 55 -17.69 11.71 -0.20
CA ALA A 55 -17.88 10.27 -0.12
C ALA A 55 -17.74 9.77 1.32
N GLU A 56 -18.46 8.72 1.63
CA GLU A 56 -18.21 7.87 2.77
C GLU A 56 -17.33 6.71 2.33
N ILE A 57 -16.22 6.53 3.03
CA ILE A 57 -15.25 5.47 2.73
C ILE A 57 -15.16 4.56 3.94
N THR A 58 -15.52 3.30 3.76
CA THR A 58 -15.35 2.27 4.78
C THR A 58 -14.12 1.43 4.45
N VAL A 59 -13.13 1.46 5.34
CA VAL A 59 -11.91 0.65 5.21
C VAL A 59 -11.96 -0.50 6.21
N HIS A 60 -11.53 -1.67 5.75
CA HIS A 60 -11.43 -2.87 6.55
C HIS A 60 -9.98 -3.38 6.59
N ALA A 61 -9.53 -3.79 7.77
CA ALA A 61 -8.35 -4.64 7.87
C ALA A 61 -8.68 -6.01 7.30
N VAL A 62 -7.88 -6.48 6.35
CA VAL A 62 -8.10 -7.76 5.65
C VAL A 62 -6.96 -8.73 5.94
N ARG A 63 -7.30 -9.99 6.14
CA ARG A 63 -6.37 -11.10 6.34
C ARG A 63 -6.72 -12.25 5.41
N PRO A 64 -5.77 -13.12 5.04
CA PRO A 64 -6.05 -14.30 4.22
C PRO A 64 -7.12 -15.20 4.84
N GLY A 65 -7.99 -15.76 3.99
CA GLY A 65 -9.09 -16.63 4.43
C GLY A 65 -10.37 -15.89 4.85
N GLU A 66 -10.39 -14.56 4.82
CA GLU A 66 -11.62 -13.80 5.01
C GLU A 66 -12.48 -13.83 3.74
N GLU A 67 -13.78 -14.12 3.89
CA GLU A 67 -14.73 -14.05 2.78
C GLU A 67 -15.12 -12.59 2.52
N ARG A 68 -14.31 -11.89 1.70
CA ARG A 68 -14.62 -10.53 1.26
C ARG A 68 -14.65 -10.47 -0.25
N ARG A 69 -15.64 -9.76 -0.76
CA ARG A 69 -15.80 -9.51 -2.19
C ARG A 69 -15.78 -8.01 -2.46
N SER A 70 -15.34 -7.65 -3.65
CA SER A 70 -15.49 -6.27 -4.12
C SER A 70 -16.97 -5.87 -4.10
N PRO A 71 -17.33 -4.66 -3.63
CA PRO A 71 -18.71 -4.17 -3.58
C PRO A 71 -19.40 -4.16 -4.95
N ASP A 72 -18.64 -3.97 -6.02
CA ASP A 72 -19.13 -3.97 -7.41
C ASP A 72 -19.20 -5.38 -8.05
N GLY A 73 -18.80 -6.42 -7.29
CA GLY A 73 -18.78 -7.80 -7.76
C GLY A 73 -17.71 -8.09 -8.82
N GLN A 74 -16.82 -7.14 -9.12
CA GLN A 74 -15.73 -7.36 -10.06
C GLN A 74 -14.64 -8.23 -9.43
N SER A 75 -14.07 -9.14 -10.23
CA SER A 75 -12.91 -9.92 -9.82
C SER A 75 -11.66 -9.06 -9.97
N ASP A 76 -10.95 -8.86 -8.87
CA ASP A 76 -9.62 -8.24 -8.86
C ASP A 76 -8.54 -9.33 -8.84
N ALA A 77 -8.68 -10.32 -9.73
CA ALA A 77 -7.70 -11.39 -9.86
C ALA A 77 -6.37 -10.83 -10.40
N PRO A 78 -5.22 -11.39 -9.98
CA PRO A 78 -3.93 -10.91 -10.42
C PRO A 78 -3.72 -11.16 -11.92
N ALA A 79 -3.09 -10.21 -12.59
CA ALA A 79 -2.63 -10.35 -13.95
C ALA A 79 -1.22 -10.98 -13.97
N GLU A 80 -0.75 -11.40 -15.15
CA GLU A 80 0.63 -11.88 -15.33
C GLU A 80 1.66 -10.82 -14.89
N ALA A 81 1.38 -9.56 -15.14
CA ALA A 81 2.22 -8.43 -14.76
C ALA A 81 2.36 -8.22 -13.23
N ASP A 82 1.48 -8.82 -12.43
CA ASP A 82 1.60 -8.80 -10.97
C ASP A 82 2.57 -9.87 -10.43
N LEU A 83 3.02 -10.78 -11.30
CA LEU A 83 4.05 -11.79 -11.01
C LEU A 83 5.36 -11.52 -11.76
N ALA A 84 5.28 -11.03 -12.99
CA ALA A 84 6.44 -10.83 -13.83
C ALA A 84 7.36 -9.73 -13.28
N PRO A 85 8.69 -9.86 -13.45
CA PRO A 85 9.62 -8.77 -13.20
C PRO A 85 9.38 -7.63 -14.19
N ASN A 86 9.70 -6.40 -13.76
CA ASN A 86 9.70 -5.22 -14.62
C ASN A 86 10.86 -4.28 -14.27
N ASN A 87 10.91 -3.12 -14.90
CA ASN A 87 12.03 -2.18 -14.73
C ASN A 87 12.20 -1.67 -13.29
N LEU A 88 11.14 -1.67 -12.47
CA LEU A 88 11.17 -1.19 -11.08
C LEU A 88 11.11 -2.35 -10.08
N ILE A 89 10.20 -3.30 -10.30
CA ILE A 89 10.02 -4.49 -9.46
C ILE A 89 10.82 -5.65 -10.07
N GLN A 90 12.14 -5.61 -9.86
CA GLN A 90 13.11 -6.56 -10.45
C GLN A 90 13.17 -7.83 -9.61
N SER A 91 12.12 -8.64 -9.65
CA SER A 91 11.98 -9.86 -8.85
C SER A 91 12.92 -11.00 -9.29
N ASP A 92 13.53 -10.88 -10.47
CA ASP A 92 14.52 -11.81 -11.04
C ASP A 92 15.98 -11.40 -10.75
N ASP A 93 16.23 -10.22 -10.15
CA ASP A 93 17.58 -9.81 -9.76
C ASP A 93 18.17 -10.80 -8.73
N PRO A 94 19.42 -11.28 -8.91
CA PRO A 94 20.03 -12.26 -8.01
C PRO A 94 20.07 -11.83 -6.53
N THR A 95 20.22 -10.53 -6.24
CA THR A 95 20.23 -10.00 -4.86
C THR A 95 18.84 -10.08 -4.25
N VAL A 96 17.80 -9.72 -5.01
CA VAL A 96 16.40 -9.83 -4.59
C VAL A 96 16.02 -11.27 -4.33
N VAL A 97 16.34 -12.19 -5.26
CA VAL A 97 16.06 -13.62 -5.13
C VAL A 97 16.76 -14.22 -3.90
N ALA A 98 18.05 -13.89 -3.69
CA ALA A 98 18.79 -14.37 -2.53
C ALA A 98 18.21 -13.85 -1.22
N MET A 99 17.81 -12.57 -1.17
CA MET A 99 17.18 -11.94 -0.01
C MET A 99 15.81 -12.56 0.30
N ALA A 100 14.98 -12.83 -0.71
CA ALA A 100 13.69 -13.47 -0.56
C ALA A 100 13.80 -14.91 -0.01
N ARG A 101 14.77 -15.68 -0.50
CA ARG A 101 15.07 -17.02 0.03
C ARG A 101 15.56 -16.98 1.47
N GLN A 102 16.41 -16.03 1.81
CA GLN A 102 16.92 -15.86 3.17
C GLN A 102 15.81 -15.55 4.18
N ALA A 103 14.84 -14.71 3.81
CA ALA A 103 13.76 -14.29 4.70
C ALA A 103 12.83 -15.43 5.08
N ALA A 104 12.40 -16.22 4.10
CA ALA A 104 11.34 -17.21 4.29
C ALA A 104 11.87 -18.65 4.46
N GLY A 105 13.15 -18.92 4.10
CA GLY A 105 13.75 -20.25 4.21
C GLY A 105 12.90 -21.33 3.57
N GLU A 106 12.60 -22.39 4.33
CA GLU A 106 11.78 -23.56 3.93
C GLU A 106 10.27 -23.34 4.13
N VAL A 107 9.85 -22.15 4.55
CA VAL A 107 8.41 -21.83 4.72
C VAL A 107 7.72 -21.81 3.37
N ASN A 108 6.59 -22.55 3.27
CA ASN A 108 5.82 -22.72 2.03
C ASN A 108 4.42 -22.09 2.10
N ASP A 109 3.92 -21.76 3.28
CA ASP A 109 2.65 -21.04 3.43
C ASP A 109 2.79 -19.61 2.89
N PRO A 110 2.03 -19.21 1.86
CA PRO A 110 2.23 -17.92 1.20
C PRO A 110 2.09 -16.72 2.13
N TRP A 111 1.18 -16.81 3.12
CA TRP A 111 1.00 -15.71 4.08
C TRP A 111 2.18 -15.60 5.04
N GLN A 112 2.65 -16.70 5.58
CA GLN A 112 3.82 -16.70 6.45
C GLN A 112 5.07 -16.25 5.69
N VAL A 113 5.22 -16.61 4.42
CA VAL A 113 6.28 -16.10 3.53
C VAL A 113 6.16 -14.58 3.41
N ALA A 114 4.99 -14.05 3.04
CA ALA A 114 4.79 -12.62 2.84
C ALA A 114 5.07 -11.81 4.11
N VAL A 115 4.63 -12.30 5.28
CA VAL A 115 4.93 -11.67 6.58
C VAL A 115 6.42 -11.71 6.91
N ALA A 116 7.12 -12.82 6.62
CA ALA A 116 8.56 -12.90 6.84
C ALA A 116 9.33 -11.92 5.94
N LEU A 117 8.89 -11.74 4.69
CA LEU A 117 9.45 -10.75 3.77
C LEU A 117 9.23 -9.32 4.26
N GLU A 118 8.01 -8.99 4.70
CA GLU A 118 7.68 -7.69 5.28
C GLU A 118 8.59 -7.37 6.47
N GLN A 119 8.71 -8.31 7.40
CA GLN A 119 9.55 -8.16 8.59
C GLN A 119 11.03 -8.01 8.25
N LEU A 120 11.54 -8.76 7.26
CA LEU A 120 12.91 -8.62 6.80
C LEU A 120 13.17 -7.20 6.26
N VAL A 121 12.28 -6.68 5.40
CA VAL A 121 12.41 -5.32 4.84
C VAL A 121 12.39 -4.29 5.97
N ASN A 122 11.40 -4.37 6.87
CA ASN A 122 11.28 -3.49 8.03
C ASN A 122 12.55 -3.46 8.91
N GLN A 123 13.15 -4.62 9.18
CA GLN A 123 14.29 -4.75 10.06
C GLN A 123 15.61 -4.30 9.42
N ARG A 124 15.73 -4.40 8.10
CA ARG A 124 16.98 -4.12 7.39
C ARG A 124 17.07 -2.74 6.78
N MET A 125 15.94 -2.19 6.36
CA MET A 125 15.94 -0.88 5.74
C MET A 125 16.05 0.25 6.76
N THR A 126 16.73 1.30 6.33
CA THR A 126 16.85 2.56 7.08
C THR A 126 16.33 3.72 6.24
N THR A 127 15.83 4.77 6.90
CA THR A 127 15.35 6.00 6.25
C THR A 127 16.45 7.06 6.11
N GLU A 128 17.70 6.73 6.45
CA GLU A 128 18.83 7.65 6.30
C GLU A 128 19.29 7.71 4.83
N GLY A 129 19.54 8.93 4.33
CA GLY A 129 20.04 9.13 2.97
C GLY A 129 18.98 9.04 1.88
N ILE A 130 17.76 9.49 2.15
CA ILE A 130 16.64 9.49 1.19
C ILE A 130 17.08 10.13 -0.13
N SER A 131 17.00 9.35 -1.20
CA SER A 131 17.21 9.83 -2.56
C SER A 131 15.92 10.46 -3.09
N ALA A 132 16.03 11.57 -3.79
CA ALA A 132 14.90 12.18 -4.50
C ALA A 132 14.48 11.37 -5.77
N VAL A 133 15.12 10.25 -6.03
CA VAL A 133 14.92 9.40 -7.21
C VAL A 133 14.30 8.09 -6.76
N PHE A 134 13.24 7.69 -7.41
CA PHE A 134 12.57 6.39 -7.25
C PHE A 134 13.55 5.25 -7.56
N ALA A 135 14.02 4.55 -6.55
CA ALA A 135 14.98 3.48 -6.72
C ALA A 135 14.31 2.16 -7.14
N THR A 136 15.00 1.39 -7.97
CA THR A 136 14.55 0.04 -8.35
C THR A 136 14.73 -0.95 -7.19
N ALA A 137 13.96 -2.04 -7.20
CA ALA A 137 14.06 -3.08 -6.16
C ALA A 137 15.49 -3.61 -5.98
N ALA A 138 16.23 -3.78 -7.09
CA ALA A 138 17.62 -4.25 -7.04
C ALA A 138 18.59 -3.22 -6.43
N GLU A 139 18.37 -1.93 -6.67
CA GLU A 139 19.15 -0.86 -6.02
C GLU A 139 18.84 -0.81 -4.53
N VAL A 140 17.56 -0.88 -4.16
CA VAL A 140 17.11 -0.91 -2.76
C VAL A 140 17.65 -2.14 -2.03
N ALA A 141 17.60 -3.33 -2.65
CA ALA A 141 18.15 -4.56 -2.04
C ALA A 141 19.65 -4.48 -1.73
N ARG A 142 20.41 -3.64 -2.48
CA ARG A 142 21.84 -3.42 -2.25
C ARG A 142 22.12 -2.30 -1.24
N SER A 143 21.35 -1.21 -1.29
CA SER A 143 21.56 -0.04 -0.42
C SER A 143 20.91 -0.20 0.95
N LEU A 144 19.77 -0.89 1.01
CA LEU A 144 18.90 -1.02 2.19
C LEU A 144 18.50 0.34 2.80
N THR A 145 18.32 1.34 1.94
CA THR A 145 17.92 2.70 2.33
C THR A 145 16.76 3.17 1.46
N GLY A 146 15.87 3.96 2.03
CA GLY A 146 14.75 4.56 1.31
C GLY A 146 13.56 4.87 2.20
N ASP A 147 12.54 5.51 1.64
CA ASP A 147 11.29 5.84 2.30
C ASP A 147 10.20 4.74 2.05
N CYS A 148 8.93 5.10 2.21
CA CYS A 148 7.83 4.17 2.00
C CYS A 148 7.79 3.58 0.58
N THR A 149 8.25 4.33 -0.41
CA THR A 149 8.28 3.91 -1.80
C THR A 149 9.25 2.75 -2.02
N GLU A 150 10.47 2.89 -1.54
CA GLU A 150 11.51 1.86 -1.64
C GLU A 150 11.15 0.62 -0.81
N HIS A 151 10.54 0.81 0.38
CA HIS A 151 10.03 -0.31 1.17
C HIS A 151 8.97 -1.11 0.40
N ALA A 152 8.02 -0.43 -0.24
CA ALA A 152 6.94 -1.08 -0.98
C ALA A 152 7.46 -1.80 -2.24
N VAL A 153 8.34 -1.15 -3.02
CA VAL A 153 8.92 -1.72 -4.24
C VAL A 153 9.78 -2.94 -3.92
N LEU A 154 10.61 -2.88 -2.88
CA LEU A 154 11.42 -4.03 -2.46
C LEU A 154 10.54 -5.17 -1.98
N LEU A 155 9.54 -4.92 -1.12
CA LEU A 155 8.64 -5.98 -0.64
C LEU A 155 7.88 -6.63 -1.79
N ALA A 156 7.37 -5.86 -2.75
CA ALA A 156 6.70 -6.40 -3.93
C ALA A 156 7.63 -7.30 -4.77
N ALA A 157 8.89 -6.90 -4.96
CA ALA A 157 9.87 -7.71 -5.69
C ALA A 157 10.23 -9.01 -4.95
N LEU A 158 10.40 -8.96 -3.63
CA LEU A 158 10.65 -10.14 -2.81
C LEU A 158 9.46 -11.13 -2.85
N ALA A 159 8.22 -10.61 -2.81
CA ALA A 159 7.01 -11.43 -2.91
C ALA A 159 6.93 -12.13 -4.28
N ARG A 160 7.12 -11.40 -5.38
CA ARG A 160 7.15 -11.98 -6.74
C ARG A 160 8.29 -13.00 -6.92
N ALA A 161 9.46 -12.79 -6.31
CA ALA A 161 10.56 -13.74 -6.30
C ALA A 161 10.22 -15.05 -5.56
N ARG A 162 9.13 -15.06 -4.76
CA ARG A 162 8.54 -16.23 -4.09
C ARG A 162 7.24 -16.68 -4.74
N GLU A 163 7.00 -16.29 -5.99
CA GLU A 163 5.83 -16.66 -6.78
C GLU A 163 4.50 -16.19 -6.16
N ILE A 164 4.53 -15.15 -5.33
CA ILE A 164 3.35 -14.47 -4.77
C ILE A 164 3.07 -13.23 -5.60
N PRO A 165 1.90 -13.14 -6.27
CA PRO A 165 1.52 -11.94 -7.00
C PRO A 165 1.52 -10.72 -6.06
N ALA A 166 2.14 -9.63 -6.49
CA ALA A 166 2.30 -8.44 -5.68
C ALA A 166 2.25 -7.16 -6.53
N ARG A 167 1.65 -6.12 -5.94
CA ARG A 167 1.58 -4.77 -6.52
C ARG A 167 1.81 -3.74 -5.41
N VAL A 168 2.08 -2.50 -5.77
CA VAL A 168 2.10 -1.39 -4.83
C VAL A 168 0.72 -0.77 -4.74
N ALA A 169 0.34 -0.31 -3.57
CA ALA A 169 -0.81 0.54 -3.33
C ALA A 169 -0.34 1.92 -2.89
N ILE A 170 -1.01 2.95 -3.39
CA ILE A 170 -0.69 4.35 -3.15
C ILE A 170 -1.93 5.02 -2.55
N GLY A 171 -1.73 5.79 -1.50
CA GLY A 171 -2.82 6.46 -0.80
C GLY A 171 -2.34 7.26 0.39
N LEU A 172 -3.06 7.15 1.49
CA LEU A 172 -2.79 7.89 2.73
C LEU A 172 -2.74 6.95 3.91
N VAL A 173 -1.85 7.20 4.85
CA VAL A 173 -1.76 6.51 6.14
C VAL A 173 -1.95 7.50 7.28
N TYR A 174 -2.71 7.09 8.30
CA TYR A 174 -2.85 7.89 9.53
C TYR A 174 -1.57 7.84 10.37
N TYR A 175 -1.08 9.02 10.71
CA TYR A 175 0.07 9.19 11.60
C TYR A 175 -0.13 10.39 12.54
N ARG A 176 -0.28 10.15 13.84
CA ARG A 176 -0.31 11.18 14.91
C ARG A 176 -1.30 12.34 14.67
N GLY A 177 -2.50 12.07 14.21
CA GLY A 177 -3.53 13.09 13.97
C GLY A 177 -3.56 13.69 12.57
N GLU A 178 -2.80 13.13 11.66
CA GLU A 178 -2.72 13.55 10.28
C GLU A 178 -2.75 12.33 9.35
N PHE A 179 -3.24 12.49 8.13
CA PHE A 179 -3.01 11.55 7.04
C PHE A 179 -1.85 12.04 6.19
N LEU A 180 -0.88 11.16 5.98
CA LEU A 180 0.29 11.39 5.13
C LEU A 180 0.16 10.56 3.86
N TYR A 181 0.60 11.08 2.71
CA TYR A 181 0.71 10.28 1.49
C TYR A 181 1.72 9.16 1.70
N HIS A 182 1.35 7.97 1.23
CA HIS A 182 2.07 6.76 1.58
C HIS A 182 1.96 5.71 0.49
N MET A 183 2.96 4.84 0.41
CA MET A 183 2.96 3.65 -0.44
C MET A 183 3.19 2.41 0.41
N TRP A 184 2.43 1.36 0.10
CA TRP A 184 2.57 0.04 0.71
C TRP A 184 2.43 -1.06 -0.34
N THR A 185 2.52 -2.32 0.06
CA THR A 185 2.42 -3.47 -0.84
C THR A 185 1.10 -4.19 -0.64
N GLU A 186 0.49 -4.67 -1.70
CA GLU A 186 -0.58 -5.67 -1.67
C GLU A 186 -0.06 -6.98 -2.27
N VAL A 187 -0.32 -8.10 -1.59
CA VAL A 187 -0.02 -9.46 -2.06
C VAL A 187 -1.30 -10.24 -2.28
N PHE A 188 -1.38 -11.05 -3.33
CA PHE A 188 -2.58 -11.83 -3.63
C PHE A 188 -2.48 -13.22 -2.98
N ILE A 189 -3.31 -13.45 -1.97
CA ILE A 189 -3.31 -14.69 -1.18
C ILE A 189 -4.74 -15.05 -0.79
N GLY A 190 -5.16 -16.30 -1.05
CA GLY A 190 -6.50 -16.78 -0.70
C GLY A 190 -7.61 -16.01 -1.42
N ASP A 191 -7.40 -15.74 -2.71
CA ASP A 191 -8.32 -15.01 -3.58
C ASP A 191 -8.57 -13.53 -3.19
N LEU A 192 -7.67 -12.95 -2.41
CA LEU A 192 -7.72 -11.56 -1.97
C LEU A 192 -6.37 -10.83 -2.13
N TRP A 193 -6.45 -9.55 -2.43
CA TRP A 193 -5.32 -8.64 -2.24
C TRP A 193 -5.22 -8.24 -0.76
N VAL A 194 -4.20 -8.76 -0.10
CA VAL A 194 -3.95 -8.51 1.32
C VAL A 194 -2.84 -7.47 1.47
N PRO A 195 -3.10 -6.34 2.14
CA PRO A 195 -2.12 -5.28 2.27
C PRO A 195 -1.10 -5.58 3.37
N LEU A 196 0.16 -5.24 3.08
CA LEU A 196 1.33 -5.29 3.96
C LEU A 196 2.09 -3.97 3.89
N ASP A 197 2.56 -3.48 5.00
CA ASP A 197 3.35 -2.25 5.08
C ASP A 197 4.71 -2.49 5.74
N ALA A 198 5.74 -2.60 4.92
CA ALA A 198 7.10 -2.86 5.39
C ALA A 198 7.70 -1.71 6.23
N THR A 199 7.14 -0.51 6.19
CA THR A 199 7.54 0.56 7.12
C THR A 199 7.06 0.29 8.54
N LEU A 200 6.00 -0.52 8.70
CA LEU A 200 5.41 -0.89 9.98
C LEU A 200 5.86 -2.28 10.46
N GLY A 201 6.01 -3.27 9.56
CA GLY A 201 6.48 -4.63 9.85
C GLY A 201 5.56 -5.41 10.80
N ARG A 202 4.23 -5.27 10.67
CA ARG A 202 3.24 -5.80 11.62
C ARG A 202 2.54 -7.10 11.19
N GLY A 203 2.85 -7.63 10.01
CA GLY A 203 2.15 -8.78 9.47
C GLY A 203 0.73 -8.45 9.02
N GLY A 204 0.61 -7.42 8.19
CA GLY A 204 -0.64 -6.83 7.73
C GLY A 204 -0.97 -5.50 8.39
N ILE A 205 -1.89 -4.76 7.80
CA ILE A 205 -2.27 -3.40 8.24
C ILE A 205 -3.66 -3.38 8.86
N GLY A 206 -3.92 -2.34 9.67
CA GLY A 206 -5.26 -1.97 10.14
C GLY A 206 -6.00 -1.10 9.13
N ALA A 207 -7.21 -0.67 9.49
CA ALA A 207 -8.08 0.14 8.65
C ALA A 207 -7.67 1.62 8.54
N ALA A 208 -6.49 2.00 9.00
CA ALA A 208 -6.00 3.38 9.00
C ALA A 208 -5.17 3.74 7.74
N HIS A 209 -5.39 3.02 6.64
CA HIS A 209 -4.84 3.30 5.32
C HIS A 209 -5.99 3.54 4.34
N LEU A 210 -6.00 4.70 3.68
CA LEU A 210 -6.96 5.06 2.63
C LEU A 210 -6.31 4.87 1.27
N LYS A 211 -6.78 3.90 0.47
CA LYS A 211 -6.22 3.60 -0.84
C LYS A 211 -6.78 4.52 -1.92
N ILE A 212 -5.91 5.17 -2.66
CA ILE A 212 -6.24 5.91 -3.88
C ILE A 212 -6.16 4.98 -5.07
N THR A 213 -5.04 4.30 -5.29
CA THR A 213 -4.85 3.43 -6.45
C THR A 213 -3.91 2.26 -6.14
N GLY A 214 -3.91 1.25 -7.01
CA GLY A 214 -2.92 0.19 -7.04
C GLY A 214 -2.20 0.15 -8.38
N SER A 215 -0.95 -0.30 -8.40
CA SER A 215 -0.14 -0.40 -9.63
C SER A 215 0.87 -1.53 -9.53
N ASN A 216 1.03 -2.29 -10.61
CA ASN A 216 2.15 -3.23 -10.74
C ASN A 216 3.43 -2.57 -11.28
N LEU A 217 3.39 -1.27 -11.53
CA LEU A 217 4.47 -0.43 -12.07
C LEU A 217 5.00 -0.87 -13.45
N GLU A 218 4.25 -1.65 -14.20
CA GLU A 218 4.62 -2.06 -15.54
C GLU A 218 4.53 -0.89 -16.52
N GLY A 219 5.57 -0.70 -17.33
CA GLY A 219 5.59 0.30 -18.42
C GLY A 219 5.49 1.76 -17.99
N ALA A 220 5.38 2.02 -16.69
CA ALA A 220 5.23 3.37 -16.16
C ALA A 220 6.60 4.04 -15.94
N ALA A 221 6.71 5.31 -16.31
CA ALA A 221 7.69 6.16 -15.64
C ALA A 221 7.30 6.17 -14.13
N PRO A 222 8.25 6.03 -13.20
CA PRO A 222 7.96 5.95 -11.77
C PRO A 222 6.98 7.02 -11.28
N GLN A 223 7.10 8.23 -11.80
CA GLN A 223 6.27 9.38 -11.45
C GLN A 223 4.81 9.24 -11.93
N ALA A 224 4.54 8.45 -12.97
CA ALA A 224 3.19 8.29 -13.51
C ALA A 224 2.25 7.57 -12.52
N ALA A 225 2.78 6.69 -11.68
CA ALA A 225 2.01 6.01 -10.65
C ALA A 225 1.45 6.98 -9.59
N PHE A 226 2.07 8.15 -9.42
CA PHE A 226 1.64 9.17 -8.46
C PHE A 226 0.68 10.22 -9.04
N LEU A 227 0.40 10.20 -10.35
CA LEU A 227 -0.51 11.19 -10.94
C LEU A 227 -1.87 11.30 -10.22
N PRO A 228 -2.57 10.18 -9.87
CA PRO A 228 -3.82 10.28 -9.14
C PRO A 228 -3.70 10.93 -7.77
N VAL A 229 -2.53 10.80 -7.13
CA VAL A 229 -2.24 11.45 -5.84
C VAL A 229 -1.99 12.94 -6.03
N THR A 230 -1.25 13.34 -7.07
CA THR A 230 -0.95 14.75 -7.31
C THR A 230 -2.19 15.59 -7.61
N GLU A 231 -3.24 14.97 -8.15
CA GLU A 231 -4.53 15.62 -8.44
C GLU A 231 -5.31 16.00 -7.17
N VAL A 232 -4.99 15.39 -6.03
CA VAL A 232 -5.74 15.59 -4.78
C VAL A 232 -4.94 16.23 -3.65
N ILE A 233 -3.66 16.48 -3.88
CA ILE A 233 -2.81 17.14 -2.88
C ILE A 233 -3.33 18.52 -2.54
N GLY A 234 -3.55 18.75 -1.22
CA GLY A 234 -4.02 20.02 -0.71
C GLY A 234 -5.52 20.29 -0.90
N GLN A 235 -6.28 19.33 -1.47
CA GLN A 235 -7.71 19.47 -1.75
C GLN A 235 -8.58 18.53 -0.90
N LEU A 236 -7.95 17.68 -0.06
CA LEU A 236 -8.64 16.68 0.76
C LEU A 236 -8.96 17.21 2.15
N GLU A 237 -10.22 16.95 2.57
CA GLU A 237 -10.63 17.00 3.97
C GLU A 237 -11.08 15.59 4.39
N ILE A 238 -10.63 15.13 5.54
CA ILE A 238 -10.94 13.79 6.06
C ILE A 238 -11.48 13.91 7.48
N GLU A 239 -12.64 13.31 7.72
CA GLU A 239 -13.23 13.16 9.04
C GLU A 239 -13.37 11.66 9.37
N ILE A 240 -13.00 11.26 10.59
CA ILE A 240 -13.16 9.89 11.08
C ILE A 240 -14.50 9.78 11.80
N LEU A 241 -15.46 9.07 11.18
CA LEU A 241 -16.83 8.94 11.68
C LEU A 241 -16.95 7.84 12.73
N ASP A 242 -16.43 6.64 12.41
CA ASP A 242 -16.53 5.45 13.25
C ASP A 242 -15.23 4.64 13.25
N VAL A 243 -14.96 3.92 14.34
CA VAL A 243 -13.73 3.11 14.55
C VAL A 243 -14.06 1.85 15.33
N GLU A 244 -13.69 0.71 14.77
CA GLU A 244 -13.84 -0.63 15.37
C GLU A 244 -12.48 -1.34 15.53
#